data_30947ecddcbd32aed71fe5b9b7b273bc
#
_entry.id   30947ecddcbd32aed71fe5b9b7b273bc
#
_cell.length_a   1.000
_cell.length_b   1.000
_cell.length_c   1.000
_cell.angle_alpha   90.00
_cell.angle_beta   90.00
_cell.angle_gamma   90.00
#
_symmetry.space_group_name_H-M   'P 1'
#
loop_
_entity.id
_entity.type
_entity.pdbx_description
1 polymer ?
#
loop_
_entity_poly.entity_id
_entity_poly.type
_entity_poly.pdbx_seq_one_letter_code
_entity_poly.pdbx_strand_id
1 'polypeptide(L)'
;KGLSNAENYINGILMPTPAAVLKAARVLGEGTDEEEGIGDLIIVDIGGATTDVHSIGYGEPTKGGVNMKGLEEPFAKRTVEGDLGMRYSAVSLWEAAGSRKLRAYLNDKDRKIQIEERCKYRNSNIKMVPETDEDIKFDEAMAKAATELSMERHCGTVECIYTPMGAVYNQLGKDLMDVKYMIGTGGVLVHSEHPGEILKAGTFDKENATSLRPRNPKTLIDKTYILSSMGLLAQDYPDKAIRIMKKYLVEV
;
A
#
# COMPACT_ATOMS: atom_id res chain seq x y z
N LYS A 1 -19.65 13.81 15.72
CA LYS A 1 -20.41 14.96 16.33
C LYS A 1 -19.53 16.15 16.76
N GLY A 2 -18.21 16.16 16.61
CA GLY A 2 -17.30 17.26 16.96
C GLY A 2 -16.81 18.11 15.80
N LEU A 3 -16.78 17.55 14.58
CA LEU A 3 -16.25 18.23 13.38
C LEU A 3 -17.12 19.43 12.94
N SER A 4 -18.44 19.31 13.01
CA SER A 4 -19.34 20.43 12.63
C SER A 4 -19.23 21.65 13.55
N ASN A 5 -18.76 21.48 14.78
CA ASN A 5 -18.52 22.62 15.68
C ASN A 5 -17.15 23.27 15.46
N ALA A 6 -16.20 22.54 14.86
CA ALA A 6 -14.89 23.08 14.51
C ALA A 6 -14.94 23.95 13.25
N GLU A 7 -15.90 23.74 12.34
CA GLU A 7 -16.09 24.55 11.12
C GLU A 7 -16.22 26.04 11.38
N ASN A 8 -16.81 26.41 12.56
CA ASN A 8 -16.98 27.80 12.95
C ASN A 8 -15.71 28.50 13.45
N TYR A 9 -14.65 27.72 13.70
CA TYR A 9 -13.40 28.22 14.29
C TYR A 9 -12.17 28.03 13.37
N ILE A 10 -12.33 27.33 12.23
CA ILE A 10 -11.24 27.03 11.31
C ILE A 10 -11.69 27.47 9.91
N ASN A 11 -10.88 28.27 9.25
CA ASN A 11 -11.08 28.66 7.85
C ASN A 11 -10.84 27.45 6.92
N GLY A 12 -11.77 26.50 6.90
CA GLY A 12 -11.76 25.32 6.03
C GLY A 12 -11.81 23.99 6.78
N ILE A 13 -12.45 23.00 6.18
CA ILE A 13 -12.47 21.61 6.65
C ILE A 13 -11.14 20.98 6.27
N LEU A 14 -10.33 20.59 7.26
CA LEU A 14 -9.14 19.80 7.04
C LEU A 14 -9.54 18.43 6.46
N MET A 15 -8.90 18.04 5.37
CA MET A 15 -9.11 16.76 4.71
C MET A 15 -8.65 15.61 5.65
N PRO A 16 -9.41 14.49 5.76
CA PRO A 16 -8.94 13.30 6.48
C PRO A 16 -7.60 12.79 5.93
N THR A 17 -6.73 12.29 6.81
CA THR A 17 -5.39 11.81 6.44
C THR A 17 -5.36 10.93 5.19
N PRO A 18 -6.22 9.89 5.05
CA PRO A 18 -6.18 9.04 3.86
C PRO A 18 -6.59 9.76 2.57
N ALA A 19 -7.50 10.73 2.66
CA ALA A 19 -7.87 11.54 1.50
C ALA A 19 -6.72 12.50 1.12
N ALA A 20 -6.00 13.01 2.12
CA ALA A 20 -4.81 13.83 1.89
C ALA A 20 -3.69 13.02 1.22
N VAL A 21 -3.45 11.76 1.66
CA VAL A 21 -2.48 10.87 1.00
C VAL A 21 -2.88 10.59 -0.45
N LEU A 22 -4.17 10.31 -0.73
CA LEU A 22 -4.65 10.11 -2.10
C LEU A 22 -4.47 11.37 -2.96
N LYS A 23 -4.72 12.56 -2.40
CA LYS A 23 -4.49 13.84 -3.08
C LYS A 23 -3.00 14.05 -3.38
N ALA A 24 -2.12 13.76 -2.42
CA ALA A 24 -0.67 13.81 -2.61
C ALA A 24 -0.23 12.86 -3.73
N ALA A 25 -0.71 11.60 -3.69
CA ALA A 25 -0.44 10.60 -4.72
C ALA A 25 -0.85 11.07 -6.11
N ARG A 26 -2.05 11.64 -6.22
CA ARG A 26 -2.59 12.13 -7.48
C ARG A 26 -1.74 13.26 -8.04
N VAL A 27 -1.47 14.29 -7.24
CA VAL A 27 -0.65 15.43 -7.66
C VAL A 27 0.77 15.00 -8.02
N LEU A 28 1.36 14.08 -7.24
CA LEU A 28 2.69 13.54 -7.52
C LEU A 28 2.73 12.75 -8.84
N GLY A 29 1.70 11.96 -9.13
CA GLY A 29 1.60 11.16 -10.34
C GLY A 29 1.31 11.97 -11.59
N GLU A 30 0.26 12.81 -11.54
CA GLU A 30 -0.20 13.60 -12.70
C GLU A 30 0.70 14.80 -12.99
N GLY A 31 1.26 15.42 -11.95
CA GLY A 31 1.95 16.70 -12.09
C GLY A 31 0.99 17.89 -12.07
N THR A 32 1.50 19.04 -12.50
CA THR A 32 0.80 20.32 -12.70
C THR A 32 1.27 20.95 -14.01
N ASP A 33 0.77 22.12 -14.32
CA ASP A 33 1.23 22.90 -15.49
C ASP A 33 2.70 23.35 -15.38
N GLU A 34 3.22 23.46 -14.12
CA GLU A 34 4.60 23.92 -13.86
C GLU A 34 5.55 22.79 -13.47
N GLU A 35 5.03 21.68 -12.94
CA GLU A 35 5.84 20.57 -12.42
C GLU A 35 5.39 19.23 -13.03
N GLU A 36 6.30 18.58 -13.74
CA GLU A 36 6.03 17.26 -14.31
C GLU A 36 5.77 16.22 -13.21
N GLY A 37 4.72 15.39 -13.39
CA GLY A 37 4.45 14.24 -12.51
C GLY A 37 5.47 13.11 -12.70
N ILE A 38 5.47 12.15 -11.78
CA ILE A 38 6.33 10.97 -11.91
C ILE A 38 5.66 9.81 -12.67
N GLY A 39 4.38 9.97 -13.05
CA GLY A 39 3.57 8.95 -13.72
C GLY A 39 2.87 8.02 -12.73
N ASP A 40 2.46 6.86 -13.24
CA ASP A 40 1.71 5.87 -12.47
C ASP A 40 2.49 5.40 -11.25
N LEU A 41 1.81 5.37 -10.12
CA LEU A 41 2.40 5.03 -8.83
C LEU A 41 1.42 4.31 -7.90
N ILE A 42 1.98 3.63 -6.91
CA ILE A 42 1.25 3.04 -5.79
C ILE A 42 1.83 3.57 -4.48
N ILE A 43 0.98 3.88 -3.51
CA ILE A 43 1.38 4.15 -2.12
C ILE A 43 0.80 3.07 -1.24
N VAL A 44 1.63 2.48 -0.38
CA VAL A 44 1.23 1.55 0.69
C VAL A 44 1.47 2.25 2.02
N ASP A 45 0.39 2.46 2.78
CA ASP A 45 0.41 3.07 4.12
C ASP A 45 0.06 2.02 5.16
N ILE A 46 1.06 1.57 5.93
CA ILE A 46 0.87 0.52 6.94
C ILE A 46 0.71 1.17 8.32
N GLY A 47 -0.53 1.21 8.78
CA GLY A 47 -0.90 1.75 10.06
C GLY A 47 -1.04 0.71 11.17
N GLY A 48 -1.35 1.20 12.38
CA GLY A 48 -1.62 0.33 13.53
C GLY A 48 -2.97 -0.40 13.45
N ALA A 49 -3.97 0.21 12.80
CA ALA A 49 -5.33 -0.32 12.68
C ALA A 49 -5.65 -0.86 11.29
N THR A 50 -5.13 -0.22 10.25
CA THR A 50 -5.42 -0.53 8.84
C THR A 50 -4.14 -0.51 8.01
N THR A 51 -4.18 -1.14 6.84
CA THR A 51 -3.25 -0.90 5.74
C THR A 51 -4.04 -0.31 4.59
N ASP A 52 -3.62 0.85 4.11
CA ASP A 52 -4.23 1.55 2.99
C ASP A 52 -3.35 1.42 1.74
N VAL A 53 -3.97 1.17 0.60
CA VAL A 53 -3.29 1.17 -0.70
C VAL A 53 -3.94 2.20 -1.60
N HIS A 54 -3.12 3.07 -2.18
CA HIS A 54 -3.54 4.07 -3.15
C HIS A 54 -2.85 3.80 -4.48
N SER A 55 -3.57 3.81 -5.59
CA SER A 55 -2.97 3.72 -6.93
C SER A 55 -3.42 4.86 -7.82
N ILE A 56 -2.49 5.40 -8.56
CA ILE A 56 -2.69 6.42 -9.59
C ILE A 56 -2.33 5.77 -10.93
N GLY A 57 -3.26 5.78 -11.86
CA GLY A 57 -3.15 5.17 -13.19
C GLY A 57 -4.48 4.55 -13.63
N TYR A 58 -4.67 4.35 -14.91
CA TYR A 58 -5.91 3.77 -15.45
C TYR A 58 -6.01 2.26 -15.21
N GLY A 59 -4.87 1.56 -15.20
CA GLY A 59 -4.83 0.12 -14.99
C GLY A 59 -5.41 -0.67 -16.16
N GLU A 60 -5.22 -0.15 -17.38
CA GLU A 60 -5.58 -0.85 -18.61
C GLU A 60 -4.70 -2.09 -18.83
N PRO A 61 -5.18 -3.09 -19.60
CA PRO A 61 -4.40 -4.28 -19.87
C PRO A 61 -3.03 -3.98 -20.48
N THR A 62 -1.96 -4.45 -19.85
CA THR A 62 -0.59 -4.35 -20.39
C THR A 62 -0.34 -5.29 -21.55
N LYS A 63 -1.24 -6.27 -21.79
CA LYS A 63 -1.16 -7.21 -22.90
C LYS A 63 -2.32 -7.04 -23.86
N GLY A 64 -2.03 -7.09 -25.17
CA GLY A 64 -3.06 -7.10 -26.22
C GLY A 64 -3.95 -8.36 -26.13
N GLY A 65 -5.22 -8.23 -26.54
CA GLY A 65 -6.17 -9.34 -26.58
C GLY A 65 -6.78 -9.72 -25.21
N VAL A 66 -6.63 -8.87 -24.22
CA VAL A 66 -7.30 -9.03 -22.92
C VAL A 66 -8.58 -8.20 -22.91
N ASN A 67 -9.69 -8.82 -22.52
CA ASN A 67 -10.98 -8.15 -22.36
C ASN A 67 -11.13 -7.61 -20.95
N MET A 68 -11.50 -6.34 -20.82
CA MET A 68 -11.89 -5.76 -19.54
C MET A 68 -13.26 -6.29 -19.11
N LYS A 69 -13.39 -6.71 -17.86
CA LYS A 69 -14.65 -7.16 -17.22
C LYS A 69 -14.93 -6.33 -15.98
N GLY A 70 -16.20 -6.22 -15.63
CA GLY A 70 -16.66 -5.45 -14.47
C GLY A 70 -16.81 -3.96 -14.77
N LEU A 71 -16.89 -3.15 -13.70
CA LEU A 71 -16.97 -1.71 -13.79
C LEU A 71 -15.56 -1.12 -13.95
N GLU A 72 -15.48 0.00 -14.65
CA GLU A 72 -14.24 0.77 -14.78
C GLU A 72 -13.78 1.26 -13.40
N GLU A 73 -12.53 1.00 -13.10
CA GLU A 73 -11.91 1.43 -11.84
C GLU A 73 -11.47 2.90 -11.94
N PRO A 74 -11.59 3.70 -10.85
CA PRO A 74 -11.22 5.11 -10.88
C PRO A 74 -9.71 5.27 -11.09
N PHE A 75 -9.29 6.33 -11.82
CA PHE A 75 -7.88 6.67 -12.03
C PHE A 75 -7.10 6.75 -10.71
N ALA A 76 -7.65 7.47 -9.72
CA ALA A 76 -7.13 7.51 -8.35
C ALA A 76 -7.98 6.57 -7.48
N LYS A 77 -7.47 5.37 -7.21
CA LYS A 77 -8.14 4.34 -6.40
C LYS A 77 -7.51 4.24 -5.03
N ARG A 78 -8.36 4.04 -4.01
CA ARG A 78 -7.94 3.70 -2.64
C ARG A 78 -8.70 2.47 -2.16
N THR A 79 -7.99 1.53 -1.52
CA THR A 79 -8.56 0.47 -0.70
C THR A 79 -8.08 0.60 0.73
N VAL A 80 -8.90 0.15 1.66
CA VAL A 80 -8.63 0.19 3.11
C VAL A 80 -8.82 -1.22 3.64
N GLU A 81 -7.74 -1.81 4.13
CA GLU A 81 -7.77 -3.14 4.71
C GLU A 81 -7.82 -3.03 6.24
N GLY A 82 -9.03 -3.11 6.79
CA GLY A 82 -9.28 -2.96 8.23
C GLY A 82 -8.78 -4.11 9.07
N ASP A 83 -8.50 -5.25 8.44
CA ASP A 83 -7.96 -6.46 9.06
C ASP A 83 -6.43 -6.57 8.99
N LEU A 84 -5.75 -5.63 8.32
CA LEU A 84 -4.31 -5.70 8.08
C LEU A 84 -3.49 -4.65 8.85
N GLY A 85 -3.91 -4.29 10.06
CA GLY A 85 -3.18 -3.34 10.89
C GLY A 85 -2.18 -4.00 11.83
N MET A 86 -1.08 -3.29 12.12
CA MET A 86 0.09 -3.78 12.88
C MET A 86 -0.13 -3.89 14.38
N ARG A 87 -1.20 -3.29 14.93
CA ARG A 87 -1.49 -3.24 16.39
C ARG A 87 -2.95 -3.61 16.66
N TYR A 88 -3.88 -2.68 16.44
CA TYR A 88 -5.30 -2.93 16.69
C TYR A 88 -5.86 -4.13 15.93
N SER A 89 -5.35 -4.40 14.74
CA SER A 89 -5.76 -5.51 13.87
C SER A 89 -4.70 -6.61 13.75
N ALA A 90 -3.72 -6.67 14.68
CA ALA A 90 -2.61 -7.63 14.61
C ALA A 90 -3.07 -9.10 14.62
N VAL A 91 -4.15 -9.42 15.34
CA VAL A 91 -4.74 -10.77 15.36
C VAL A 91 -5.44 -11.04 14.03
N SER A 92 -6.24 -10.11 13.52
CA SER A 92 -6.93 -10.25 12.23
C SER A 92 -5.93 -10.37 11.06
N LEU A 93 -4.81 -9.64 11.12
CA LEU A 93 -3.73 -9.78 10.15
C LEU A 93 -3.13 -11.20 10.18
N TRP A 94 -2.87 -11.74 11.37
CA TRP A 94 -2.42 -13.12 11.50
C TRP A 94 -3.44 -14.13 10.95
N GLU A 95 -4.73 -13.93 11.26
CA GLU A 95 -5.80 -14.79 10.75
C GLU A 95 -5.89 -14.74 9.22
N ALA A 96 -5.78 -13.55 8.62
CA ALA A 96 -5.80 -13.36 7.16
C ALA A 96 -4.55 -13.95 6.48
N ALA A 97 -3.37 -13.74 7.05
CA ALA A 97 -2.10 -14.21 6.49
C ALA A 97 -1.87 -15.72 6.72
N GLY A 98 -2.32 -16.19 7.86
CA GLY A 98 -2.03 -17.54 8.37
C GLY A 98 -0.59 -17.69 8.92
N SER A 99 -0.45 -18.56 9.92
CA SER A 99 0.86 -18.81 10.56
C SER A 99 1.93 -19.31 9.59
N ARG A 100 1.55 -20.01 8.51
CA ARG A 100 2.50 -20.52 7.50
C ARG A 100 3.22 -19.38 6.78
N LYS A 101 2.51 -18.35 6.35
CA LYS A 101 3.06 -17.18 5.65
C LYS A 101 4.00 -16.39 6.56
N LEU A 102 3.56 -16.09 7.79
CA LEU A 102 4.40 -15.37 8.76
C LEU A 102 5.68 -16.14 9.10
N ARG A 103 5.61 -17.47 9.26
CA ARG A 103 6.81 -18.31 9.45
C ARG A 103 7.76 -18.28 8.26
N ALA A 104 7.23 -18.22 7.04
CA ALA A 104 8.05 -18.10 5.84
C ALA A 104 8.84 -16.80 5.85
N TYR A 105 8.20 -15.67 6.18
CA TYR A 105 8.86 -14.38 6.30
C TYR A 105 9.87 -14.31 7.46
N LEU A 106 9.60 -15.02 8.56
CA LEU A 106 10.51 -15.14 9.71
C LEU A 106 11.62 -16.18 9.52
N ASN A 107 11.59 -16.96 8.43
CA ASN A 107 12.45 -18.11 8.21
C ASN A 107 12.39 -19.13 9.39
N ASP A 108 11.23 -19.23 10.07
CA ASP A 108 10.98 -20.11 11.23
C ASP A 108 10.61 -21.52 10.78
N LYS A 109 11.58 -22.26 10.21
CA LYS A 109 11.39 -23.63 9.72
C LYS A 109 11.10 -24.62 10.85
N ASP A 110 11.67 -24.39 12.00
CA ASP A 110 11.53 -25.26 13.18
C ASP A 110 10.26 -24.99 13.99
N ARG A 111 9.45 -24.01 13.59
CA ARG A 111 8.20 -23.60 14.25
C ARG A 111 8.38 -23.22 15.72
N LYS A 112 9.50 -22.61 16.08
CA LYS A 112 9.83 -22.19 17.45
C LYS A 112 9.09 -20.93 17.89
N ILE A 113 8.69 -20.08 16.92
CA ILE A 113 8.06 -18.80 17.21
C ILE A 113 6.58 -19.00 17.47
N GLN A 114 6.09 -18.48 18.58
CA GLN A 114 4.67 -18.48 18.96
C GLN A 114 3.94 -17.32 18.26
N ILE A 115 3.57 -17.52 17.00
CA ILE A 115 3.02 -16.48 16.13
C ILE A 115 1.76 -15.84 16.73
N GLU A 116 0.80 -16.69 17.12
CA GLU A 116 -0.48 -16.26 17.68
C GLU A 116 -0.30 -15.42 18.95
N GLU A 117 0.53 -15.87 19.87
CA GLU A 117 0.80 -15.18 21.13
C GLU A 117 1.46 -13.81 20.89
N ARG A 118 2.41 -13.74 19.96
CA ARG A 118 3.06 -12.48 19.59
C ARG A 118 2.09 -11.50 18.93
N CYS A 119 1.15 -11.97 18.11
CA CYS A 119 0.10 -11.11 17.53
C CYS A 119 -0.89 -10.65 18.60
N LYS A 120 -1.35 -11.53 19.50
CA LYS A 120 -2.21 -11.16 20.64
C LYS A 120 -1.52 -10.16 21.58
N TYR A 121 -0.22 -10.31 21.82
CA TYR A 121 0.54 -9.37 22.62
C TYR A 121 0.54 -7.97 21.99
N ARG A 122 0.77 -7.84 20.68
CA ARG A 122 0.73 -6.56 19.95
C ARG A 122 -0.66 -5.93 19.97
N ASN A 123 -1.69 -6.74 19.81
CA ASN A 123 -3.08 -6.28 19.86
C ASN A 123 -3.46 -5.75 21.25
N SER A 124 -2.96 -6.35 22.31
CA SER A 124 -3.19 -5.92 23.70
C SER A 124 -2.30 -4.74 24.10
N ASN A 125 -1.16 -4.54 23.43
CA ASN A 125 -0.16 -3.52 23.73
C ASN A 125 0.06 -2.58 22.53
N ILE A 126 -0.99 -1.86 22.14
CA ILE A 126 -1.01 -1.02 20.92
C ILE A 126 0.06 0.07 20.86
N LYS A 127 0.60 0.47 22.02
CA LYS A 127 1.69 1.45 22.15
C LYS A 127 3.09 0.81 22.13
N MET A 128 3.17 -0.51 22.01
CA MET A 128 4.44 -1.22 21.93
C MET A 128 5.24 -0.74 20.73
N VAL A 129 6.49 -0.38 21.00
CA VAL A 129 7.54 -0.14 19.99
C VAL A 129 8.49 -1.34 20.04
N PRO A 130 8.88 -1.96 18.92
CA PRO A 130 9.82 -3.07 18.94
C PRO A 130 11.21 -2.56 19.37
N GLU A 131 11.79 -3.18 20.40
CA GLU A 131 13.10 -2.81 20.95
C GLU A 131 14.14 -3.92 20.71
N THR A 132 13.69 -5.16 20.60
CA THR A 132 14.58 -6.30 20.35
C THR A 132 14.61 -6.65 18.86
N ASP A 133 15.73 -7.23 18.40
CA ASP A 133 15.86 -7.73 17.02
C ASP A 133 14.76 -8.72 16.66
N GLU A 134 14.30 -9.54 17.63
CA GLU A 134 13.21 -10.48 17.41
C GLU A 134 11.88 -9.76 17.18
N ASP A 135 11.60 -8.68 17.91
CA ASP A 135 10.38 -7.91 17.73
C ASP A 135 10.39 -7.11 16.45
N ILE A 136 11.55 -6.54 16.08
CA ILE A 136 11.76 -5.84 14.80
C ILE A 136 11.49 -6.81 13.65
N LYS A 137 12.13 -7.98 13.64
CA LYS A 137 11.92 -9.01 12.61
C LYS A 137 10.48 -9.50 12.55
N PHE A 138 9.82 -9.60 13.69
CA PHE A 138 8.42 -10.00 13.74
C PHE A 138 7.50 -8.92 13.15
N ASP A 139 7.72 -7.65 13.47
CA ASP A 139 6.99 -6.52 12.89
C ASP A 139 7.23 -6.43 11.38
N GLU A 140 8.46 -6.62 10.91
CA GLU A 140 8.77 -6.66 9.48
C GLU A 140 8.06 -7.83 8.77
N ALA A 141 7.98 -9.01 9.39
CA ALA A 141 7.25 -10.15 8.82
C ALA A 141 5.74 -9.88 8.73
N MET A 142 5.17 -9.26 9.76
CA MET A 142 3.76 -8.81 9.73
C MET A 142 3.54 -7.75 8.64
N ALA A 143 4.45 -6.77 8.52
CA ALA A 143 4.37 -5.72 7.51
C ALA A 143 4.48 -6.30 6.08
N LYS A 144 5.37 -7.28 5.85
CA LYS A 144 5.45 -8.02 4.57
C LYS A 144 4.12 -8.71 4.25
N ALA A 145 3.50 -9.37 5.23
CA ALA A 145 2.21 -10.03 5.04
C ALA A 145 1.08 -9.02 4.76
N ALA A 146 1.06 -7.88 5.48
CA ALA A 146 0.10 -6.81 5.25
C ALA A 146 0.24 -6.21 3.85
N THR A 147 1.48 -5.94 3.41
CA THR A 147 1.78 -5.43 2.08
C THR A 147 1.35 -6.41 1.00
N GLU A 148 1.70 -7.69 1.12
CA GLU A 148 1.33 -8.70 0.13
C GLU A 148 -0.18 -8.81 -0.02
N LEU A 149 -0.91 -8.98 1.10
CA LEU A 149 -2.36 -9.17 1.09
C LEU A 149 -3.11 -7.92 0.63
N SER A 150 -2.71 -6.73 1.08
CA SER A 150 -3.34 -5.49 0.66
C SER A 150 -3.14 -5.22 -0.83
N MET A 151 -1.95 -5.49 -1.35
CA MET A 151 -1.66 -5.37 -2.78
C MET A 151 -2.41 -6.40 -3.62
N GLU A 152 -2.54 -7.64 -3.15
CA GLU A 152 -3.32 -8.67 -3.81
C GLU A 152 -4.80 -8.29 -3.93
N ARG A 153 -5.37 -7.69 -2.87
CA ARG A 153 -6.77 -7.23 -2.86
C ARG A 153 -6.98 -5.93 -3.65
N HIS A 154 -5.96 -5.09 -3.76
CA HIS A 154 -6.03 -3.80 -4.46
C HIS A 154 -5.90 -3.95 -5.98
N CYS A 155 -4.97 -4.79 -6.43
CA CYS A 155 -4.70 -5.02 -7.85
C CYS A 155 -5.80 -5.84 -8.51
N GLY A 156 -5.86 -5.75 -9.82
CA GLY A 156 -6.72 -6.62 -10.61
C GLY A 156 -6.19 -8.05 -10.74
N THR A 157 -6.99 -8.87 -11.39
CA THR A 157 -6.67 -10.25 -11.74
C THR A 157 -6.93 -10.51 -13.21
N VAL A 158 -6.17 -11.45 -13.79
CA VAL A 158 -6.41 -11.95 -15.15
C VAL A 158 -6.80 -13.41 -15.09
N GLU A 159 -7.90 -13.77 -15.77
CA GLU A 159 -8.38 -15.13 -15.93
C GLU A 159 -8.25 -15.55 -17.38
N CYS A 160 -7.77 -16.78 -17.61
CA CYS A 160 -7.73 -17.40 -18.93
C CYS A 160 -8.89 -18.40 -19.07
N ILE A 161 -9.76 -18.17 -20.05
CA ILE A 161 -10.89 -19.04 -20.37
C ILE A 161 -10.61 -19.70 -21.71
N TYR A 162 -10.65 -21.04 -21.75
CA TYR A 162 -10.49 -21.78 -22.98
C TYR A 162 -11.84 -21.92 -23.69
N THR A 163 -11.90 -21.45 -24.92
CA THR A 163 -13.07 -21.55 -25.80
C THR A 163 -12.74 -22.43 -27.01
N PRO A 164 -13.76 -22.95 -27.79
CA PRO A 164 -13.49 -23.65 -29.04
C PRO A 164 -12.70 -22.83 -30.07
N MET A 165 -12.69 -21.50 -29.93
CA MET A 165 -11.96 -20.57 -30.81
C MET A 165 -10.58 -20.20 -30.29
N GLY A 166 -10.17 -20.75 -29.15
CA GLY A 166 -8.88 -20.46 -28.50
C GLY A 166 -9.01 -19.90 -27.10
N ALA A 167 -7.86 -19.53 -26.50
CA ALA A 167 -7.78 -18.94 -25.18
C ALA A 167 -8.21 -17.47 -25.22
N VAL A 168 -9.08 -17.08 -24.29
CA VAL A 168 -9.55 -15.71 -24.08
C VAL A 168 -9.14 -15.27 -22.70
N TYR A 169 -8.53 -14.10 -22.58
CA TYR A 169 -8.10 -13.52 -21.31
C TYR A 169 -9.07 -12.43 -20.89
N ASN A 170 -9.53 -12.50 -19.65
CA ASN A 170 -10.38 -11.48 -19.03
C ASN A 170 -9.66 -10.86 -17.85
N GLN A 171 -9.63 -9.54 -17.81
CA GLN A 171 -9.11 -8.76 -16.69
C GLN A 171 -10.27 -8.23 -15.85
N LEU A 172 -10.16 -8.37 -14.53
CA LEU A 172 -11.04 -7.74 -13.55
C LEU A 172 -10.20 -6.83 -12.65
N GLY A 173 -10.60 -5.56 -12.53
CA GLY A 173 -9.83 -4.56 -11.77
C GLY A 173 -8.60 -4.02 -12.52
N LYS A 174 -7.74 -3.28 -11.83
CA LYS A 174 -6.59 -2.59 -12.44
C LYS A 174 -5.41 -3.52 -12.73
N ASP A 175 -4.87 -3.44 -13.95
CA ASP A 175 -3.54 -3.95 -14.24
C ASP A 175 -2.48 -2.93 -13.80
N LEU A 176 -1.74 -3.27 -12.76
CA LEU A 176 -0.69 -2.43 -12.18
C LEU A 176 0.72 -3.01 -12.42
N MET A 177 0.85 -3.96 -13.35
CA MET A 177 2.09 -4.70 -13.58
C MET A 177 3.26 -3.81 -14.01
N ASP A 178 2.99 -2.73 -14.75
CA ASP A 178 4.01 -1.84 -15.31
C ASP A 178 4.09 -0.49 -14.57
N VAL A 179 3.47 -0.40 -13.38
CA VAL A 179 3.60 0.78 -12.50
C VAL A 179 5.07 1.01 -12.15
N LYS A 180 5.51 2.26 -12.28
CA LYS A 180 6.92 2.63 -12.15
C LYS A 180 7.39 2.79 -10.72
N TYR A 181 6.51 3.23 -9.82
CA TYR A 181 6.88 3.59 -8.45
C TYR A 181 5.96 2.94 -7.43
N MET A 182 6.56 2.39 -6.38
CA MET A 182 5.86 1.91 -5.19
C MET A 182 6.42 2.63 -3.97
N ILE A 183 5.59 3.43 -3.34
CA ILE A 183 5.97 4.32 -2.24
C ILE A 183 5.43 3.75 -0.94
N GLY A 184 6.28 3.65 0.06
CA GLY A 184 5.88 3.22 1.40
C GLY A 184 5.79 4.38 2.37
N THR A 185 4.76 4.37 3.21
CA THR A 185 4.61 5.23 4.38
C THR A 185 4.01 4.44 5.54
N GLY A 186 3.88 5.06 6.69
CA GLY A 186 3.46 4.37 7.91
C GLY A 186 4.65 4.00 8.81
N GLY A 187 4.37 3.91 10.12
CA GLY A 187 5.43 3.82 11.14
C GLY A 187 6.41 2.68 10.92
N VAL A 188 5.95 1.47 10.59
CA VAL A 188 6.83 0.32 10.37
C VAL A 188 7.76 0.53 9.17
N LEU A 189 7.28 1.13 8.07
CA LEU A 189 8.08 1.37 6.87
C LEU A 189 9.10 2.50 7.08
N VAL A 190 8.70 3.56 7.78
CA VAL A 190 9.57 4.71 8.07
C VAL A 190 10.73 4.33 8.98
N HIS A 191 10.49 3.44 9.96
CA HIS A 191 11.48 3.07 10.98
C HIS A 191 12.22 1.77 10.70
N SER A 192 11.77 0.94 9.73
CA SER A 192 12.49 -0.28 9.32
C SER A 192 13.85 0.05 8.69
N GLU A 193 14.82 -0.83 8.92
CA GLU A 193 16.09 -0.85 8.22
C GLU A 193 15.98 -1.46 6.81
N HIS A 194 14.93 -2.27 6.57
CA HIS A 194 14.71 -2.99 5.32
C HIS A 194 13.35 -2.67 4.67
N PRO A 195 12.94 -1.41 4.52
CA PRO A 195 11.60 -1.06 4.02
C PRO A 195 11.38 -1.52 2.58
N GLY A 196 12.44 -1.56 1.74
CA GLY A 196 12.37 -2.10 0.39
C GLY A 196 11.97 -3.57 0.35
N GLU A 197 12.42 -4.39 1.30
CA GLU A 197 12.03 -5.80 1.41
C GLU A 197 10.56 -5.96 1.84
N ILE A 198 10.04 -5.03 2.63
CA ILE A 198 8.62 -5.01 3.00
C ILE A 198 7.77 -4.69 1.77
N LEU A 199 8.12 -3.65 1.01
CA LEU A 199 7.39 -3.27 -0.19
C LEU A 199 7.46 -4.35 -1.27
N LYS A 200 8.61 -5.01 -1.42
CA LYS A 200 8.81 -6.09 -2.39
C LYS A 200 7.85 -7.27 -2.19
N ALA A 201 7.38 -7.52 -0.97
CA ALA A 201 6.36 -8.53 -0.72
C ALA A 201 5.03 -8.26 -1.46
N GLY A 202 4.73 -7.01 -1.79
CA GLY A 202 3.56 -6.60 -2.58
C GLY A 202 3.73 -6.69 -4.10
N THR A 203 4.90 -7.09 -4.61
CA THR A 203 5.16 -7.19 -6.04
C THR A 203 4.65 -8.50 -6.64
N PHE A 204 4.77 -8.62 -7.96
CA PHE A 204 4.36 -9.82 -8.70
C PHE A 204 5.02 -11.09 -8.16
N ASP A 205 4.22 -12.12 -7.98
CA ASP A 205 4.65 -13.45 -7.56
C ASP A 205 4.24 -14.49 -8.60
N LYS A 206 5.19 -15.34 -8.99
CA LYS A 206 4.96 -16.43 -9.96
C LYS A 206 3.99 -17.49 -9.42
N GLU A 207 3.90 -17.66 -8.11
CA GLU A 207 2.96 -18.59 -7.47
C GLU A 207 1.52 -18.07 -7.55
N ASN A 208 1.33 -16.74 -7.70
CA ASN A 208 0.04 -16.10 -7.94
C ASN A 208 0.07 -15.29 -9.24
N ALA A 209 0.34 -15.96 -10.35
CA ALA A 209 0.53 -15.34 -11.67
C ALA A 209 -0.74 -14.69 -12.26
N THR A 210 -1.90 -14.91 -11.65
CA THR A 210 -3.16 -14.26 -12.04
C THR A 210 -3.31 -12.85 -11.47
N SER A 211 -2.57 -12.51 -10.40
CA SER A 211 -2.59 -11.19 -9.79
C SER A 211 -1.77 -10.19 -10.62
N LEU A 212 -2.35 -9.03 -10.89
CA LEU A 212 -1.77 -7.98 -11.74
C LEU A 212 -0.97 -6.96 -10.89
N ARG A 213 -0.21 -7.46 -9.91
CA ARG A 213 0.68 -6.68 -9.05
C ARG A 213 1.92 -6.18 -9.82
N PRO A 214 2.53 -5.05 -9.39
CA PRO A 214 3.73 -4.51 -10.03
C PRO A 214 4.87 -5.52 -10.15
N ARG A 215 5.54 -5.55 -11.30
CA ARG A 215 6.67 -6.49 -11.52
C ARG A 215 7.98 -5.97 -10.93
N ASN A 216 8.37 -4.76 -11.30
CA ASN A 216 9.68 -4.18 -10.96
C ASN A 216 9.53 -2.68 -10.69
N PRO A 217 8.71 -2.24 -9.73
CA PRO A 217 8.60 -0.84 -9.41
C PRO A 217 9.87 -0.36 -8.70
N LYS A 218 10.25 0.90 -8.90
CA LYS A 218 11.19 1.56 -8.00
C LYS A 218 10.52 1.77 -6.66
N THR A 219 11.18 1.35 -5.58
CA THR A 219 10.67 1.50 -4.23
C THR A 219 11.19 2.78 -3.59
N LEU A 220 10.26 3.60 -3.10
CA LEU A 220 10.54 4.85 -2.40
C LEU A 220 9.92 4.81 -1.00
N ILE A 221 10.51 5.53 -0.06
CA ILE A 221 9.98 5.68 1.30
C ILE A 221 9.79 7.15 1.65
N ASP A 222 8.65 7.44 2.27
CA ASP A 222 8.33 8.71 2.91
C ASP A 222 9.02 8.80 4.29
N LYS A 223 10.35 8.92 4.29
CA LYS A 223 11.16 8.94 5.53
C LYS A 223 10.81 10.09 6.49
N THR A 224 10.24 11.16 5.98
CA THR A 224 9.86 12.34 6.78
C THR A 224 8.39 12.37 7.16
N TYR A 225 7.64 11.33 6.76
CA TYR A 225 6.21 11.19 7.08
C TYR A 225 5.35 12.38 6.62
N ILE A 226 5.62 12.90 5.41
CA ILE A 226 5.05 14.16 4.92
C ILE A 226 3.89 14.01 3.93
N LEU A 227 3.63 12.81 3.40
CA LEU A 227 2.66 12.63 2.30
C LEU A 227 1.29 13.24 2.63
N SER A 228 0.76 13.00 3.82
CA SER A 228 -0.54 13.58 4.21
C SER A 228 -0.50 15.11 4.28
N SER A 229 0.60 15.68 4.81
CA SER A 229 0.79 17.13 4.85
C SER A 229 0.94 17.72 3.45
N MET A 230 1.59 17.00 2.53
CA MET A 230 1.73 17.43 1.15
C MET A 230 0.39 17.37 0.40
N GLY A 231 -0.49 16.43 0.73
CA GLY A 231 -1.85 16.41 0.19
C GLY A 231 -2.68 17.61 0.63
N LEU A 232 -2.50 18.07 1.87
CA LEU A 232 -3.12 19.31 2.34
C LEU A 232 -2.51 20.54 1.64
N LEU A 233 -1.17 20.61 1.57
CA LEU A 233 -0.47 21.70 0.90
C LEU A 233 -0.85 21.81 -0.60
N ALA A 234 -1.10 20.67 -1.25
CA ALA A 234 -1.46 20.61 -2.66
C ALA A 234 -2.85 21.17 -2.97
N GLN A 235 -3.66 21.54 -1.98
CA GLN A 235 -4.93 22.26 -2.23
C GLN A 235 -4.66 23.66 -2.76
N ASP A 236 -3.69 24.36 -2.18
CA ASP A 236 -3.41 25.76 -2.50
C ASP A 236 -2.08 25.93 -3.27
N TYR A 237 -1.12 25.00 -3.05
CA TYR A 237 0.24 25.10 -3.60
C TYR A 237 0.72 23.76 -4.17
N PRO A 238 0.06 23.22 -5.24
CA PRO A 238 0.38 21.88 -5.78
C PRO A 238 1.84 21.77 -6.26
N ASP A 239 2.38 22.79 -6.92
CA ASP A 239 3.76 22.79 -7.43
C ASP A 239 4.79 22.66 -6.30
N LYS A 240 4.55 23.40 -5.20
CA LYS A 240 5.42 23.29 -4.02
C LYS A 240 5.34 21.91 -3.39
N ALA A 241 4.14 21.34 -3.30
CA ALA A 241 3.92 20.00 -2.76
C ALA A 241 4.68 18.95 -3.57
N ILE A 242 4.60 18.99 -4.91
CA ILE A 242 5.35 18.08 -5.80
C ILE A 242 6.85 18.21 -5.58
N ARG A 243 7.38 19.43 -5.62
CA ARG A 243 8.83 19.67 -5.42
C ARG A 243 9.33 19.13 -4.10
N ILE A 244 8.55 19.32 -3.02
CA ILE A 244 8.90 18.80 -1.69
C ILE A 244 8.85 17.27 -1.71
N MET A 245 7.79 16.65 -2.23
CA MET A 245 7.69 15.18 -2.31
C MET A 245 8.83 14.58 -3.12
N LYS A 246 9.12 15.09 -4.31
CA LYS A 246 10.26 14.62 -5.13
C LYS A 246 11.60 14.73 -4.42
N LYS A 247 11.79 15.71 -3.54
CA LYS A 247 13.03 15.93 -2.80
C LYS A 247 13.19 15.00 -1.61
N TYR A 248 12.09 14.66 -0.92
CA TYR A 248 12.13 13.97 0.38
C TYR A 248 11.69 12.49 0.32
N LEU A 249 11.15 12.03 -0.80
CA LEU A 249 10.98 10.60 -1.05
C LEU A 249 12.35 9.98 -1.34
N VAL A 250 12.69 8.92 -0.61
CA VAL A 250 14.01 8.28 -0.66
C VAL A 250 13.91 6.92 -1.33
N GLU A 251 14.74 6.65 -2.32
CA GLU A 251 14.85 5.33 -2.96
C GLU A 251 15.52 4.32 -2.02
N VAL A 252 14.97 3.07 -1.95
CA VAL A 252 15.41 2.01 -1.03
C VAL A 252 15.50 0.65 -1.71
#